data_f1d52d5f5b710e4a68ca4a1b6972e4e8
#
_entry.id   f1d52d5f5b710e4a68ca4a1b6972e4e8
#
_cell.length_a   1.000
_cell.length_b   1.000
_cell.length_c   1.000
_cell.angle_alpha   90.00
_cell.angle_beta   90.00
_cell.angle_gamma   90.00
#
_symmetry.space_group_name_H-M   'P 1'
#
loop_
_entity.id
_entity.type
_entity.pdbx_description
1 polymer ?
#
loop_
_entity_poly.entity_id
_entity_poly.type
_entity_poly.pdbx_seq_one_letter_code
_entity_poly.pdbx_strand_id
1 'polypeptide(L)'
;MNRKIQNIFLLLFLCLVSLAAKAQKNSFTAAEQQQISIATPGLFERSNVFNIDLKILSAKEYSFPLPVGKATLKNNLSLEITSVKGDIVLAMFDGIVRLARKMPQYGNVVVIRHDNGLETVYAFNEQNHVKVGQQVRAGQKIATVGGQDDRVFCLFSIMVNGGGFNPTMIVEPRSHRLQKNTIQCRKNGKFVDVSILQPENKAITSLDPDDVKSDPFENSLTFKLDLESIGKERWAYPLPGSHVISPYGGKRRHPGVDIKTRANDNIVAAFDGVVTRSGPYFGYGNCIVIKHAYGFETLYSHQSKNLVKVGQKVKAGQVIGLTGRTGRATTEHLHFEVSFKGRRLNPAVIFDHTKKCLNAKVLTLGKNGSIN
;
A
#
# COMPACT_ATOMS: atom_id res chain seq x y z
N MET A 1 47.46 -47.05 -10.38
CA MET A 1 46.07 -46.57 -10.63
C MET A 1 46.11 -45.09 -10.86
N ASN A 2 45.65 -44.63 -12.04
CA ASN A 2 45.97 -43.31 -12.60
C ASN A 2 45.23 -42.16 -11.85
N ARG A 3 45.93 -41.11 -11.42
CA ARG A 3 45.39 -39.94 -10.70
C ARG A 3 44.13 -39.33 -11.38
N LYS A 4 43.98 -39.48 -12.72
CA LYS A 4 42.79 -39.08 -13.48
C LYS A 4 41.54 -39.91 -13.16
N ILE A 5 41.70 -41.21 -12.87
CA ILE A 5 40.62 -42.12 -12.51
C ILE A 5 40.12 -41.84 -11.10
N GLN A 6 41.00 -41.49 -10.16
CA GLN A 6 40.62 -41.10 -8.80
C GLN A 6 39.81 -39.79 -8.78
N ASN A 7 40.16 -38.80 -9.62
CA ASN A 7 39.45 -37.54 -9.70
C ASN A 7 38.04 -37.69 -10.35
N ILE A 8 37.87 -38.65 -11.29
CA ILE A 8 36.57 -38.95 -11.92
C ILE A 8 35.66 -39.64 -10.89
N PHE A 9 36.17 -40.58 -10.09
CA PHE A 9 35.40 -41.19 -9.00
C PHE A 9 35.03 -40.21 -7.89
N LEU A 10 35.89 -39.29 -7.55
CA LEU A 10 35.61 -38.24 -6.54
C LEU A 10 34.55 -37.23 -7.03
N LEU A 11 34.60 -36.84 -8.31
CA LEU A 11 33.57 -36.00 -8.95
C LEU A 11 32.21 -36.68 -9.07
N LEU A 12 32.18 -37.96 -9.44
CA LEU A 12 30.93 -38.75 -9.49
C LEU A 12 30.34 -38.97 -8.10
N PHE A 13 31.18 -39.20 -7.08
CA PHE A 13 30.72 -39.34 -5.69
C PHE A 13 30.17 -38.02 -5.12
N LEU A 14 30.79 -36.87 -5.41
CA LEU A 14 30.31 -35.55 -5.05
C LEU A 14 29.02 -35.20 -5.76
N CYS A 15 28.82 -35.57 -7.05
CA CYS A 15 27.57 -35.43 -7.76
C CYS A 15 26.45 -36.29 -7.19
N LEU A 16 26.77 -37.57 -6.82
CA LEU A 16 25.78 -38.48 -6.22
C LEU A 16 25.37 -38.01 -4.80
N VAL A 17 26.30 -37.50 -4.00
CA VAL A 17 25.99 -36.93 -2.67
C VAL A 17 25.16 -35.65 -2.79
N SER A 18 25.42 -34.79 -3.79
CA SER A 18 24.62 -33.59 -4.04
C SER A 18 23.21 -33.90 -4.57
N LEU A 19 23.05 -34.96 -5.38
CA LEU A 19 21.75 -35.45 -5.83
C LEU A 19 20.96 -36.12 -4.69
N ALA A 20 21.62 -36.90 -3.81
CA ALA A 20 20.98 -37.50 -2.64
C ALA A 20 20.55 -36.44 -1.61
N ALA A 21 21.38 -35.41 -1.37
CA ALA A 21 21.03 -34.30 -0.48
C ALA A 21 19.85 -33.45 -1.04
N LYS A 22 19.74 -33.29 -2.37
CA LYS A 22 18.58 -32.64 -2.99
C LYS A 22 17.33 -33.54 -2.94
N ALA A 23 17.46 -34.86 -3.09
CA ALA A 23 16.34 -35.78 -2.98
C ALA A 23 15.73 -35.83 -1.57
N GLN A 24 16.56 -35.72 -0.52
CA GLN A 24 16.10 -35.75 0.87
C GLN A 24 15.37 -34.46 1.29
N LYS A 25 15.62 -33.34 0.59
CA LYS A 25 14.95 -32.05 0.85
C LYS A 25 13.53 -31.98 0.32
N ASN A 26 13.10 -32.93 -0.51
CA ASN A 26 11.84 -32.95 -1.25
C ASN A 26 10.86 -34.06 -0.81
N SER A 27 11.09 -34.75 0.32
CA SER A 27 10.21 -35.80 0.82
C SER A 27 9.11 -35.20 1.72
N PHE A 28 7.87 -35.28 1.25
CA PHE A 28 6.68 -34.96 2.08
C PHE A 28 6.24 -36.20 2.85
N THR A 29 5.78 -36.01 4.08
CA THR A 29 5.18 -37.08 4.89
C THR A 29 3.90 -37.62 4.25
N ALA A 30 3.49 -38.82 4.62
CA ALA A 30 2.24 -39.41 4.14
C ALA A 30 1.02 -38.51 4.45
N ALA A 31 0.98 -37.85 5.61
CA ALA A 31 -0.07 -36.93 5.97
C ALA A 31 -0.10 -35.70 5.06
N GLU A 32 1.06 -35.11 4.73
CA GLU A 32 1.17 -33.98 3.81
C GLU A 32 0.73 -34.32 2.39
N GLN A 33 0.91 -35.58 1.97
CA GLN A 33 0.49 -36.05 0.64
C GLN A 33 -1.00 -36.44 0.56
N GLN A 34 -1.70 -36.48 1.72
CA GLN A 34 -3.10 -36.91 1.79
C GLN A 34 -4.07 -35.80 2.13
N GLN A 35 -3.63 -34.71 2.74
CA GLN A 35 -4.47 -33.62 3.21
C GLN A 35 -4.14 -32.31 2.49
N ILE A 36 -5.18 -31.58 2.07
CA ILE A 36 -5.00 -30.23 1.51
C ILE A 36 -4.59 -29.28 2.66
N SER A 37 -5.38 -29.25 3.72
CA SER A 37 -5.18 -28.38 4.86
C SER A 37 -4.34 -29.09 5.93
N ILE A 38 -3.05 -28.82 5.95
CA ILE A 38 -2.10 -29.34 6.92
C ILE A 38 -1.03 -28.30 7.23
N ALA A 39 -0.61 -28.21 8.48
CA ALA A 39 0.45 -27.28 8.89
C ALA A 39 1.77 -27.57 8.16
N THR A 40 2.47 -26.52 7.75
CA THR A 40 3.78 -26.63 7.08
C THR A 40 4.86 -26.81 8.15
N PRO A 41 5.57 -27.95 8.16
CA PRO A 41 6.65 -28.18 9.12
C PRO A 41 7.73 -27.10 9.05
N GLY A 42 8.15 -26.61 10.21
CA GLY A 42 9.24 -25.64 10.31
C GLY A 42 8.90 -24.19 9.97
N LEU A 43 7.72 -23.90 9.39
CA LEU A 43 7.41 -22.56 8.88
C LEU A 43 7.50 -21.45 9.94
N PHE A 44 7.15 -21.75 11.18
CA PHE A 44 7.14 -20.80 12.30
C PHE A 44 8.12 -21.16 13.43
N GLU A 45 9.14 -21.96 13.16
CA GLU A 45 10.11 -22.37 14.18
C GLU A 45 10.97 -21.22 14.71
N ARG A 46 11.32 -20.28 13.84
CA ARG A 46 12.23 -19.17 14.17
C ARG A 46 11.55 -17.88 14.55
N SER A 47 10.32 -17.69 14.11
CA SER A 47 9.55 -16.46 14.33
C SER A 47 8.06 -16.73 14.17
N ASN A 48 7.24 -16.07 14.97
CA ASN A 48 5.77 -16.08 14.81
C ASN A 48 5.28 -15.15 13.69
N VAL A 49 6.18 -14.46 13.00
CA VAL A 49 5.83 -13.52 11.91
C VAL A 49 6.86 -13.64 10.80
N PHE A 50 6.41 -13.69 9.55
CA PHE A 50 7.26 -13.49 8.38
C PHE A 50 6.52 -12.68 7.31
N ASN A 51 7.29 -12.07 6.41
CA ASN A 51 6.76 -11.26 5.32
C ASN A 51 7.09 -11.89 3.97
N ILE A 52 6.16 -11.76 3.02
CA ILE A 52 6.34 -12.17 1.64
C ILE A 52 6.28 -10.91 0.77
N ASP A 53 7.38 -10.52 0.18
CA ASP A 53 7.43 -9.35 -0.68
C ASP A 53 7.19 -9.73 -2.15
N LEU A 54 5.95 -9.50 -2.62
CA LEU A 54 5.55 -9.77 -4.00
C LEU A 54 6.06 -8.70 -4.99
N LYS A 55 6.61 -7.57 -4.49
CA LYS A 55 7.13 -6.49 -5.34
C LYS A 55 8.39 -6.91 -6.09
N ILE A 56 9.20 -7.80 -5.47
CA ILE A 56 10.46 -8.27 -6.04
C ILE A 56 10.29 -9.30 -7.15
N LEU A 57 9.12 -9.95 -7.25
CA LEU A 57 8.87 -10.98 -8.25
C LEU A 57 8.84 -10.37 -9.66
N SER A 58 9.63 -10.95 -10.55
CA SER A 58 9.61 -10.62 -11.97
C SER A 58 8.41 -11.26 -12.67
N ALA A 59 8.13 -10.84 -13.91
CA ALA A 59 7.07 -11.42 -14.72
C ALA A 59 7.26 -12.91 -15.05
N LYS A 60 8.49 -13.44 -14.93
CA LYS A 60 8.80 -14.86 -15.17
C LYS A 60 8.54 -15.73 -13.95
N GLU A 61 8.42 -15.14 -12.76
CA GLU A 61 8.23 -15.85 -11.50
C GLU A 61 6.75 -15.92 -11.07
N TYR A 62 5.85 -15.46 -11.94
CA TYR A 62 4.42 -15.48 -11.72
C TYR A 62 3.66 -15.85 -12.98
N SER A 63 2.62 -16.65 -12.81
CA SER A 63 1.62 -16.93 -13.84
C SER A 63 0.23 -17.05 -13.22
N PHE A 64 -0.80 -16.50 -13.88
CA PHE A 64 -2.16 -16.76 -13.43
C PHE A 64 -2.53 -18.23 -13.68
N PRO A 65 -3.24 -18.92 -12.75
CA PRO A 65 -3.52 -20.35 -12.84
C PRO A 65 -4.20 -20.80 -14.13
N LEU A 66 -5.10 -19.97 -14.67
CA LEU A 66 -5.85 -20.25 -15.89
C LEU A 66 -6.03 -18.95 -16.68
N PRO A 67 -5.00 -18.53 -17.48
CA PRO A 67 -4.97 -17.18 -18.09
C PRO A 67 -6.13 -16.89 -19.04
N VAL A 68 -6.73 -17.92 -19.64
CA VAL A 68 -7.89 -17.80 -20.55
C VAL A 68 -9.23 -17.79 -19.79
N GLY A 69 -9.23 -18.09 -18.48
CA GLY A 69 -10.44 -18.24 -17.68
C GLY A 69 -10.95 -16.93 -17.12
N LYS A 70 -12.23 -16.93 -16.69
CA LYS A 70 -12.86 -15.83 -15.95
C LYS A 70 -12.90 -16.17 -14.46
N ALA A 71 -12.22 -15.38 -13.65
CA ALA A 71 -12.12 -15.61 -12.21
C ALA A 71 -13.21 -14.88 -11.41
N THR A 72 -13.80 -15.58 -10.45
CA THR A 72 -14.78 -15.04 -9.49
C THR A 72 -14.41 -15.48 -8.07
N LEU A 73 -14.41 -14.54 -7.12
CA LEU A 73 -14.11 -14.83 -5.72
C LEU A 73 -15.26 -15.62 -5.08
N LYS A 74 -14.91 -16.72 -4.38
CA LYS A 74 -15.84 -17.59 -3.62
C LYS A 74 -15.46 -17.59 -2.14
N ASN A 75 -16.43 -17.27 -1.28
CA ASN A 75 -16.31 -17.37 0.19
C ASN A 75 -15.06 -16.68 0.77
N ASN A 76 -14.52 -15.66 0.09
CA ASN A 76 -13.27 -14.99 0.43
C ASN A 76 -12.02 -15.89 0.58
N LEU A 77 -12.09 -17.15 0.15
CA LEU A 77 -11.00 -18.14 0.33
C LEU A 77 -10.51 -18.77 -0.96
N SER A 78 -11.24 -18.61 -2.06
CA SER A 78 -10.89 -19.23 -3.33
C SER A 78 -11.37 -18.42 -4.53
N LEU A 79 -10.74 -18.64 -5.69
CA LEU A 79 -11.22 -18.19 -6.99
C LEU A 79 -11.81 -19.38 -7.73
N GLU A 80 -13.05 -19.27 -8.17
CA GLU A 80 -13.61 -20.12 -9.19
C GLU A 80 -13.24 -19.52 -10.54
N ILE A 81 -12.45 -20.26 -11.33
CA ILE A 81 -11.95 -19.80 -12.63
C ILE A 81 -12.64 -20.64 -13.70
N THR A 82 -13.67 -20.08 -14.34
CA THR A 82 -14.44 -20.75 -15.40
C THR A 82 -13.73 -20.66 -16.74
N SER A 83 -13.75 -21.74 -17.51
CA SER A 83 -13.13 -21.84 -18.83
C SER A 83 -13.79 -22.95 -19.66
N VAL A 84 -13.10 -23.50 -20.64
CA VAL A 84 -13.54 -24.68 -21.40
C VAL A 84 -12.79 -25.93 -20.95
N LYS A 85 -13.45 -27.10 -21.09
CA LYS A 85 -12.89 -28.37 -20.68
C LYS A 85 -11.58 -28.65 -21.45
N GLY A 86 -10.55 -29.07 -20.71
CA GLY A 86 -9.24 -29.38 -21.29
C GLY A 86 -8.26 -28.20 -21.38
N ASP A 87 -8.68 -26.98 -21.05
CA ASP A 87 -7.76 -25.84 -20.94
C ASP A 87 -6.65 -26.12 -19.92
N ILE A 88 -5.50 -25.47 -20.14
CA ILE A 88 -4.28 -25.75 -19.37
C ILE A 88 -4.27 -25.00 -18.07
N VAL A 89 -4.15 -25.71 -16.95
CA VAL A 89 -3.89 -25.14 -15.62
C VAL A 89 -2.39 -25.00 -15.41
N LEU A 90 -1.95 -23.82 -15.01
CA LEU A 90 -0.54 -23.43 -14.82
C LEU A 90 -0.19 -23.28 -13.35
N ALA A 91 1.05 -23.63 -12.99
CA ALA A 91 1.60 -23.30 -11.67
C ALA A 91 1.73 -21.78 -11.51
N MET A 92 1.23 -21.23 -10.39
CA MET A 92 1.26 -19.79 -10.15
C MET A 92 2.66 -19.27 -9.89
N PHE A 93 3.44 -20.01 -9.10
CA PHE A 93 4.82 -19.71 -8.71
C PHE A 93 5.70 -20.95 -8.86
N ASP A 94 7.02 -20.77 -8.79
CA ASP A 94 7.97 -21.87 -8.63
C ASP A 94 7.71 -22.60 -7.32
N GLY A 95 7.88 -23.93 -7.32
CA GLY A 95 7.68 -24.73 -6.12
C GLY A 95 7.79 -26.23 -6.33
N ILE A 96 7.37 -26.99 -5.32
CA ILE A 96 7.39 -28.44 -5.30
C ILE A 96 5.97 -28.98 -5.10
N VAL A 97 5.56 -29.91 -5.92
CA VAL A 97 4.25 -30.56 -5.81
C VAL A 97 4.20 -31.38 -4.53
N ARG A 98 3.34 -30.96 -3.57
CA ARG A 98 3.16 -31.64 -2.29
C ARG A 98 2.06 -32.70 -2.35
N LEU A 99 1.01 -32.44 -3.13
CA LEU A 99 -0.13 -33.36 -3.32
C LEU A 99 -0.54 -33.34 -4.78
N ALA A 100 -0.79 -34.53 -5.34
CA ALA A 100 -1.33 -34.70 -6.69
C ALA A 100 -2.15 -36.00 -6.75
N ARG A 101 -3.47 -35.90 -6.47
CA ARG A 101 -4.36 -37.07 -6.38
C ARG A 101 -5.83 -36.69 -6.55
N LYS A 102 -6.68 -37.72 -6.76
CA LYS A 102 -8.14 -37.56 -6.69
C LYS A 102 -8.61 -37.56 -5.24
N MET A 103 -9.51 -36.63 -4.92
CA MET A 103 -10.13 -36.46 -3.59
C MET A 103 -11.66 -36.37 -3.74
N PRO A 104 -12.47 -36.98 -2.82
CA PRO A 104 -13.92 -37.06 -2.99
C PRO A 104 -14.62 -35.70 -3.18
N GLN A 105 -14.20 -34.68 -2.43
CA GLN A 105 -14.86 -33.34 -2.41
C GLN A 105 -14.25 -32.33 -3.40
N TYR A 106 -13.11 -32.65 -4.02
CA TYR A 106 -12.31 -31.69 -4.79
C TYR A 106 -11.91 -32.20 -6.19
N GLY A 107 -12.35 -33.40 -6.60
CA GLY A 107 -11.93 -34.01 -7.84
C GLY A 107 -10.43 -34.32 -7.88
N ASN A 108 -9.78 -34.17 -9.02
CA ASN A 108 -8.33 -34.22 -9.08
C ASN A 108 -7.74 -32.88 -8.56
N VAL A 109 -6.81 -32.99 -7.62
CA VAL A 109 -6.21 -31.84 -6.94
C VAL A 109 -4.69 -31.87 -7.10
N VAL A 110 -4.12 -30.70 -7.29
CA VAL A 110 -2.69 -30.44 -7.17
C VAL A 110 -2.49 -29.41 -6.07
N VAL A 111 -1.55 -29.65 -5.15
CA VAL A 111 -1.06 -28.65 -4.18
C VAL A 111 0.44 -28.46 -4.39
N ILE A 112 0.86 -27.21 -4.54
CA ILE A 112 2.26 -26.84 -4.71
C ILE A 112 2.68 -26.02 -3.49
N ARG A 113 3.80 -26.43 -2.86
CA ARG A 113 4.47 -25.66 -1.81
C ARG A 113 5.54 -24.79 -2.43
N HIS A 114 5.57 -23.51 -2.02
CA HIS A 114 6.51 -22.50 -2.50
C HIS A 114 7.54 -22.17 -1.42
N ASP A 115 8.72 -21.75 -1.82
CA ASP A 115 9.84 -21.41 -0.89
C ASP A 115 9.53 -20.22 0.01
N ASN A 116 8.56 -19.36 -0.38
CA ASN A 116 8.10 -18.22 0.41
C ASN A 116 7.10 -18.57 1.54
N GLY A 117 6.78 -19.88 1.74
CA GLY A 117 5.86 -20.37 2.77
C GLY A 117 4.40 -20.43 2.35
N LEU A 118 4.05 -20.01 1.15
CA LEU A 118 2.71 -20.20 0.59
C LEU A 118 2.54 -21.61 0.03
N GLU A 119 1.29 -22.05 -0.06
CA GLU A 119 0.86 -23.17 -0.87
C GLU A 119 -0.28 -22.76 -1.79
N THR A 120 -0.25 -23.24 -3.03
CA THR A 120 -1.35 -23.05 -4.00
C THR A 120 -2.05 -24.35 -4.28
N VAL A 121 -3.39 -24.30 -4.33
CA VAL A 121 -4.29 -25.43 -4.51
C VAL A 121 -5.04 -25.26 -5.82
N TYR A 122 -5.05 -26.29 -6.65
CA TYR A 122 -5.74 -26.36 -7.94
C TYR A 122 -6.64 -27.59 -7.91
N ALA A 123 -7.94 -27.38 -7.81
CA ALA A 123 -8.93 -28.46 -7.65
C ALA A 123 -9.91 -28.52 -8.83
N PHE A 124 -10.66 -29.62 -8.91
CA PHE A 124 -11.58 -29.98 -9.99
C PHE A 124 -10.91 -30.09 -11.35
N ASN A 125 -9.64 -30.53 -11.35
CA ASN A 125 -8.92 -30.84 -12.58
C ASN A 125 -9.52 -32.09 -13.28
N GLU A 126 -9.51 -32.10 -14.60
CA GLU A 126 -9.79 -33.32 -15.37
C GLU A 126 -8.66 -34.33 -15.19
N GLN A 127 -7.42 -33.85 -15.35
CA GLN A 127 -6.21 -34.66 -15.22
C GLN A 127 -5.07 -33.86 -14.62
N ASN A 128 -4.37 -34.45 -13.65
CA ASN A 128 -3.11 -33.93 -13.15
C ASN A 128 -1.95 -34.40 -14.02
N HIS A 129 -1.05 -33.49 -14.43
CA HIS A 129 0.13 -33.80 -15.27
C HIS A 129 1.43 -33.82 -14.49
N VAL A 130 1.36 -33.64 -13.17
CA VAL A 130 2.51 -33.64 -12.26
C VAL A 130 2.31 -34.65 -11.15
N LYS A 131 3.42 -35.03 -10.50
CA LYS A 131 3.43 -35.96 -9.38
C LYS A 131 4.09 -35.36 -8.14
N VAL A 132 3.81 -35.93 -6.98
CA VAL A 132 4.42 -35.52 -5.70
C VAL A 132 5.95 -35.55 -5.79
N GLY A 133 6.61 -34.54 -5.22
CA GLY A 133 8.05 -34.34 -5.27
C GLY A 133 8.57 -33.67 -6.55
N GLN A 134 7.74 -33.48 -7.56
CA GLN A 134 8.14 -32.80 -8.79
C GLN A 134 8.33 -31.31 -8.55
N GLN A 135 9.47 -30.76 -8.96
CA GLN A 135 9.69 -29.32 -9.05
C GLN A 135 8.94 -28.75 -10.26
N VAL A 136 8.30 -27.62 -10.08
CA VAL A 136 7.58 -26.89 -11.13
C VAL A 136 8.00 -25.43 -11.12
N ARG A 137 7.92 -24.79 -12.29
CA ARG A 137 8.16 -23.35 -12.46
C ARG A 137 6.85 -22.61 -12.68
N ALA A 138 6.81 -21.34 -12.37
CA ALA A 138 5.71 -20.46 -12.74
C ALA A 138 5.39 -20.58 -14.24
N GLY A 139 4.11 -20.70 -14.58
CA GLY A 139 3.66 -20.91 -15.96
C GLY A 139 3.82 -22.33 -16.49
N GLN A 140 4.37 -23.27 -15.73
CA GLN A 140 4.45 -24.67 -16.15
C GLN A 140 3.05 -25.32 -16.11
N LYS A 141 2.71 -26.09 -17.14
CA LYS A 141 1.50 -26.92 -17.18
C LYS A 141 1.52 -27.94 -16.04
N ILE A 142 0.48 -27.96 -15.22
CA ILE A 142 0.33 -28.89 -14.08
C ILE A 142 -0.91 -29.76 -14.17
N ALA A 143 -1.95 -29.28 -14.84
CA ALA A 143 -3.21 -30.01 -15.01
C ALA A 143 -3.96 -29.54 -16.25
N THR A 144 -5.10 -30.18 -16.54
CA THR A 144 -6.14 -29.67 -17.42
C THR A 144 -7.43 -29.43 -16.64
N VAL A 145 -8.20 -28.41 -17.05
CA VAL A 145 -9.46 -28.04 -16.41
C VAL A 145 -10.50 -29.16 -16.58
N GLY A 146 -11.15 -29.50 -15.50
CA GLY A 146 -12.31 -30.37 -15.44
C GLY A 146 -13.56 -29.63 -15.06
N GLY A 147 -13.98 -29.78 -13.81
CA GLY A 147 -15.18 -29.15 -13.23
C GLY A 147 -16.03 -30.13 -12.43
N GLN A 148 -17.27 -29.74 -12.19
CA GLN A 148 -18.27 -30.53 -11.47
C GLN A 148 -19.69 -30.13 -11.91
N ASP A 149 -20.63 -31.07 -11.92
CA ASP A 149 -22.06 -30.85 -12.19
C ASP A 149 -22.29 -30.01 -13.47
N ASP A 150 -21.76 -30.50 -14.61
CA ASP A 150 -21.81 -29.86 -15.95
C ASP A 150 -21.15 -28.48 -16.04
N ARG A 151 -20.54 -27.99 -14.95
CA ARG A 151 -19.79 -26.73 -14.92
C ARG A 151 -18.31 -26.99 -15.08
N VAL A 152 -17.67 -26.25 -16.00
CA VAL A 152 -16.24 -26.32 -16.26
C VAL A 152 -15.52 -25.19 -15.54
N PHE A 153 -14.68 -25.55 -14.57
CA PHE A 153 -13.90 -24.58 -13.78
C PHE A 153 -12.71 -25.23 -13.08
N CYS A 154 -11.74 -24.43 -12.73
CA CYS A 154 -10.71 -24.74 -11.74
C CYS A 154 -11.02 -23.98 -10.45
N LEU A 155 -11.06 -24.64 -9.31
CA LEU A 155 -11.12 -23.96 -8.00
C LEU A 155 -9.70 -23.75 -7.51
N PHE A 156 -9.31 -22.50 -7.43
CA PHE A 156 -7.98 -22.07 -7.03
C PHE A 156 -8.00 -21.45 -5.63
N SER A 157 -7.07 -21.86 -4.75
CA SER A 157 -6.92 -21.31 -3.40
C SER A 157 -5.45 -21.08 -3.08
N ILE A 158 -5.19 -20.14 -2.18
CA ILE A 158 -3.87 -19.88 -1.61
C ILE A 158 -3.93 -20.12 -0.11
N MET A 159 -2.93 -20.82 0.41
CA MET A 159 -2.84 -21.19 1.81
C MET A 159 -1.49 -20.81 2.41
N VAL A 160 -1.48 -20.64 3.71
CA VAL A 160 -0.28 -20.56 4.55
C VAL A 160 -0.50 -21.42 5.80
N ASN A 161 0.44 -22.30 6.11
CA ASN A 161 0.37 -23.22 7.24
C ASN A 161 -0.94 -24.05 7.29
N GLY A 162 -1.47 -24.44 6.14
CA GLY A 162 -2.72 -25.20 6.00
C GLY A 162 -4.01 -24.38 6.09
N GLY A 163 -3.95 -23.09 6.38
CA GLY A 163 -5.08 -22.16 6.39
C GLY A 163 -5.21 -21.40 5.07
N GLY A 164 -6.41 -21.42 4.46
CA GLY A 164 -6.72 -20.59 3.29
C GLY A 164 -6.94 -19.14 3.67
N PHE A 165 -6.60 -18.22 2.79
CA PHE A 165 -6.89 -16.78 2.93
C PHE A 165 -7.35 -16.19 1.59
N ASN A 166 -7.79 -14.94 1.61
CA ASN A 166 -8.36 -14.28 0.43
C ASN A 166 -7.32 -14.15 -0.70
N PRO A 167 -7.49 -14.85 -1.84
CA PRO A 167 -6.52 -14.82 -2.94
C PRO A 167 -6.36 -13.44 -3.58
N THR A 168 -7.35 -12.54 -3.43
CA THR A 168 -7.27 -11.19 -3.98
C THR A 168 -6.23 -10.30 -3.29
N MET A 169 -5.66 -10.75 -2.17
CA MET A 169 -4.48 -10.10 -1.56
C MET A 169 -3.22 -10.33 -2.39
N ILE A 170 -3.19 -11.37 -3.21
CA ILE A 170 -2.07 -11.81 -4.04
C ILE A 170 -2.31 -11.47 -5.52
N VAL A 171 -3.53 -11.65 -6.02
CA VAL A 171 -3.85 -11.52 -7.45
C VAL A 171 -5.14 -10.73 -7.67
N GLU A 172 -5.16 -9.90 -8.72
CA GLU A 172 -6.37 -9.21 -9.19
C GLU A 172 -7.15 -10.14 -10.14
N PRO A 173 -8.38 -10.57 -9.76
CA PRO A 173 -9.11 -11.59 -10.53
C PRO A 173 -9.50 -11.19 -11.95
N ARG A 174 -9.72 -9.90 -12.22
CA ARG A 174 -10.17 -9.41 -13.54
C ARG A 174 -9.01 -9.26 -14.52
N SER A 175 -7.90 -8.70 -14.05
CA SER A 175 -6.73 -8.43 -14.89
C SER A 175 -5.71 -9.57 -14.87
N HIS A 176 -5.88 -10.55 -13.98
CA HIS A 176 -4.96 -11.67 -13.73
C HIS A 176 -3.55 -11.24 -13.28
N ARG A 177 -3.40 -9.99 -12.84
CA ARG A 177 -2.11 -9.42 -12.44
C ARG A 177 -1.79 -9.73 -10.99
N LEU A 178 -0.51 -9.96 -10.73
CA LEU A 178 0.02 -10.07 -9.38
C LEU A 178 -0.12 -8.72 -8.66
N GLN A 179 -0.66 -8.75 -7.44
CA GLN A 179 -0.68 -7.58 -6.54
C GLN A 179 0.75 -7.36 -6.00
N LYS A 180 1.33 -6.20 -6.29
CA LYS A 180 2.68 -5.82 -5.86
C LYS A 180 2.70 -5.36 -4.40
N ASN A 181 2.19 -6.21 -3.51
CA ASN A 181 2.10 -5.97 -2.07
C ASN A 181 3.19 -6.74 -1.31
N THR A 182 3.45 -6.35 -0.08
CA THR A 182 4.11 -7.20 0.92
C THR A 182 3.03 -7.80 1.80
N ILE A 183 2.99 -9.12 1.92
CA ILE A 183 2.03 -9.87 2.75
C ILE A 183 2.72 -10.22 4.06
N GLN A 184 2.10 -9.89 5.18
CA GLN A 184 2.54 -10.34 6.51
C GLN A 184 1.71 -11.53 6.94
N CYS A 185 2.39 -12.61 7.34
CA CYS A 185 1.82 -13.82 7.93
C CYS A 185 2.21 -13.88 9.40
N ARG A 186 1.23 -13.85 10.30
CA ARG A 186 1.42 -13.88 11.77
C ARG A 186 0.73 -15.10 12.35
N LYS A 187 1.50 -15.96 13.04
CA LYS A 187 0.95 -17.10 13.75
C LYS A 187 0.08 -16.64 14.93
N ASN A 188 -1.14 -17.16 14.99
CA ASN A 188 -2.13 -16.88 16.02
C ASN A 188 -2.73 -18.20 16.49
N GLY A 189 -2.12 -18.82 17.52
CA GLY A 189 -2.43 -20.17 17.95
C GLY A 189 -2.21 -21.19 16.83
N LYS A 190 -3.28 -21.89 16.42
CA LYS A 190 -3.28 -22.85 15.30
C LYS A 190 -3.57 -22.20 13.93
N PHE A 191 -3.96 -20.93 13.90
CA PHE A 191 -4.27 -20.17 12.69
C PHE A 191 -3.10 -19.26 12.28
N VAL A 192 -3.21 -18.69 11.10
CA VAL A 192 -2.31 -17.62 10.62
C VAL A 192 -3.15 -16.44 10.17
N ASP A 193 -2.94 -15.31 10.79
CA ASP A 193 -3.49 -14.03 10.34
C ASP A 193 -2.67 -13.55 9.16
N VAL A 194 -3.33 -13.30 8.02
CA VAL A 194 -2.70 -12.80 6.80
C VAL A 194 -3.21 -11.39 6.53
N SER A 195 -2.28 -10.45 6.38
CA SER A 195 -2.59 -9.05 6.10
C SER A 195 -1.63 -8.47 5.07
N ILE A 196 -2.09 -7.47 4.32
CA ILE A 196 -1.19 -6.66 3.50
C ILE A 196 -0.41 -5.78 4.47
N LEU A 197 0.92 -5.97 4.48
CA LEU A 197 1.81 -5.08 5.22
C LEU A 197 1.75 -3.72 4.52
N GLN A 198 1.05 -2.80 5.16
CA GLN A 198 1.15 -1.41 4.74
C GLN A 198 2.62 -1.04 4.88
N PRO A 199 3.27 -0.41 3.86
CA PRO A 199 4.58 0.19 4.09
C PRO A 199 4.44 0.99 5.39
N GLU A 200 5.39 0.85 6.31
CA GLU A 200 5.45 1.77 7.45
C GLU A 200 5.29 3.14 6.82
N ASN A 201 4.14 3.78 7.07
CA ASN A 201 3.89 5.11 6.60
C ASN A 201 4.90 5.98 7.34
N LYS A 202 6.13 6.02 6.81
CA LYS A 202 7.13 6.97 7.27
C LYS A 202 6.43 8.32 7.20
N ALA A 203 6.21 8.91 8.36
CA ALA A 203 5.44 10.13 8.44
C ALA A 203 6.07 11.15 7.49
N ILE A 204 5.26 11.78 6.66
CA ILE A 204 5.70 12.84 5.77
C ILE A 204 6.12 14.02 6.65
N THR A 205 7.27 14.59 6.35
CA THR A 205 7.90 15.68 7.12
C THR A 205 8.11 16.94 6.29
N SER A 206 7.39 17.06 5.17
CA SER A 206 7.43 18.23 4.29
C SER A 206 6.10 18.41 3.57
N LEU A 207 5.68 19.65 3.39
CA LEU A 207 4.55 20.05 2.54
C LEU A 207 5.01 20.76 1.24
N ASP A 208 6.31 20.72 0.92
CA ASP A 208 6.83 21.26 -0.35
C ASP A 208 6.37 20.39 -1.53
N PRO A 209 5.69 20.95 -2.54
CA PRO A 209 5.32 20.21 -3.74
C PRO A 209 6.51 19.60 -4.50
N ASP A 210 7.71 20.17 -4.40
CA ASP A 210 8.92 19.68 -5.06
C ASP A 210 9.50 18.43 -4.35
N ASP A 211 9.10 18.15 -3.11
CA ASP A 211 9.52 16.95 -2.35
C ASP A 211 8.62 15.73 -2.62
N VAL A 212 7.52 15.88 -3.36
CA VAL A 212 6.57 14.79 -3.65
C VAL A 212 7.18 13.82 -4.64
N LYS A 213 7.60 12.63 -4.16
CA LYS A 213 8.14 11.55 -4.99
C LYS A 213 7.06 10.60 -5.52
N SER A 214 5.95 10.46 -4.80
CA SER A 214 4.82 9.58 -5.14
C SER A 214 3.54 10.04 -4.45
N ASP A 215 2.37 9.65 -4.97
CA ASP A 215 1.10 9.87 -4.27
C ASP A 215 1.05 9.00 -3.01
N PRO A 216 0.95 9.56 -1.79
CA PRO A 216 0.88 8.79 -0.55
C PRO A 216 -0.37 7.91 -0.48
N PHE A 217 -1.36 8.15 -1.35
CA PHE A 217 -2.59 7.36 -1.46
C PHE A 217 -2.55 6.30 -2.57
N GLU A 218 -1.43 6.12 -3.26
CA GLU A 218 -1.31 5.12 -4.33
C GLU A 218 -1.58 3.72 -3.80
N ASN A 219 -1.04 3.40 -2.63
CA ASN A 219 -1.14 2.09 -1.99
C ASN A 219 -1.76 2.12 -0.58
N SER A 220 -2.37 3.23 -0.18
CA SER A 220 -2.97 3.40 1.15
C SER A 220 -4.18 4.34 1.12
N LEU A 221 -5.16 4.09 1.99
CA LEU A 221 -6.27 5.01 2.22
C LEU A 221 -5.93 6.15 3.18
N THR A 222 -4.79 6.05 3.87
CA THR A 222 -4.31 7.05 4.82
C THR A 222 -2.81 7.21 4.73
N PHE A 223 -2.30 8.39 5.14
CA PHE A 223 -0.88 8.58 5.42
C PHE A 223 -0.70 9.44 6.68
N LYS A 224 0.52 9.43 7.21
CA LYS A 224 0.87 10.21 8.40
C LYS A 224 1.68 11.44 8.01
N LEU A 225 1.33 12.61 8.56
CA LEU A 225 2.09 13.85 8.50
C LEU A 225 2.58 14.16 9.91
N ASP A 226 3.89 14.15 10.09
CA ASP A 226 4.53 14.49 11.36
C ASP A 226 4.88 15.99 11.38
N LEU A 227 4.07 16.78 12.05
CA LEU A 227 4.24 18.22 12.14
C LEU A 227 5.49 18.61 12.96
N GLU A 228 5.86 17.80 13.96
CA GLU A 228 7.03 18.06 14.80
C GLU A 228 8.34 17.90 14.02
N SER A 229 8.35 16.96 13.09
CA SER A 229 9.52 16.68 12.26
C SER A 229 9.64 17.55 11.00
N ILE A 230 8.71 18.49 10.78
CA ILE A 230 8.87 19.49 9.70
C ILE A 230 9.98 20.46 10.10
N GLY A 231 11.02 20.55 9.27
CA GLY A 231 12.16 21.45 9.49
C GLY A 231 11.74 22.92 9.67
N LYS A 232 12.40 23.64 10.55
CA LYS A 232 12.05 25.04 10.86
C LYS A 232 12.09 25.97 9.65
N GLU A 233 12.86 25.64 8.64
CA GLU A 233 12.96 26.36 7.36
C GLU A 233 11.79 26.05 6.40
N ARG A 234 10.97 25.06 6.72
CA ARG A 234 9.88 24.56 5.87
C ARG A 234 8.49 25.04 6.29
N TRP A 235 8.41 25.83 7.35
CA TRP A 235 7.15 26.43 7.81
C TRP A 235 7.38 27.81 8.42
N ALA A 236 6.34 28.61 8.44
CA ALA A 236 6.30 29.87 9.18
C ALA A 236 4.89 30.13 9.72
N TYR A 237 4.79 30.80 10.86
CA TYR A 237 3.49 31.27 11.33
C TYR A 237 3.02 32.42 10.42
N PRO A 238 1.79 32.38 9.86
CA PRO A 238 1.39 33.23 8.73
C PRO A 238 1.41 34.72 8.99
N LEU A 239 1.29 35.14 10.25
CA LEU A 239 1.40 36.55 10.67
C LEU A 239 2.18 36.63 11.97
N PRO A 240 3.52 36.80 11.93
CA PRO A 240 4.36 36.92 13.12
C PRO A 240 3.92 38.06 14.02
N GLY A 241 4.02 37.90 15.35
CA GLY A 241 3.63 38.94 16.33
C GLY A 241 2.12 39.10 16.56
N SER A 242 1.26 38.40 15.82
CA SER A 242 -0.19 38.51 15.90
C SER A 242 -0.79 37.85 17.15
N HIS A 243 -2.06 38.16 17.41
CA HIS A 243 -2.92 37.46 18.36
C HIS A 243 -4.26 37.10 17.72
N VAL A 244 -4.91 36.04 18.21
CA VAL A 244 -6.22 35.60 17.71
C VAL A 244 -7.30 36.57 18.20
N ILE A 245 -8.12 37.06 17.25
CA ILE A 245 -9.30 37.89 17.55
C ILE A 245 -10.62 37.14 17.26
N SER A 246 -10.60 36.10 16.40
CA SER A 246 -11.74 35.25 16.13
C SER A 246 -11.27 33.82 15.81
N PRO A 247 -11.61 32.81 16.62
CA PRO A 247 -11.21 31.45 16.38
C PRO A 247 -12.07 30.82 15.30
N TYR A 248 -11.59 29.67 14.77
CA TYR A 248 -12.32 28.80 13.84
C TYR A 248 -13.64 28.29 14.44
N GLY A 249 -14.69 28.21 13.63
CA GLY A 249 -15.96 27.59 14.00
C GLY A 249 -16.91 28.55 14.74
N GLY A 250 -17.42 28.11 15.89
CA GLY A 250 -18.38 28.87 16.70
C GLY A 250 -19.77 29.01 16.02
N LYS A 251 -20.65 29.83 16.59
CA LYS A 251 -22.03 30.05 16.11
C LYS A 251 -22.08 30.57 14.66
N ARG A 252 -21.08 31.34 14.23
CA ARG A 252 -20.96 31.90 12.87
C ARG A 252 -20.39 30.94 11.84
N ARG A 253 -20.00 29.72 12.24
CA ARG A 253 -19.33 28.71 11.37
C ARG A 253 -18.12 29.33 10.67
N HIS A 254 -17.30 30.07 11.41
CA HIS A 254 -16.13 30.78 10.90
C HIS A 254 -15.15 29.81 10.23
N PRO A 255 -14.82 29.96 8.92
CA PRO A 255 -14.10 28.95 8.15
C PRO A 255 -12.59 28.96 8.37
N GLY A 256 -12.06 29.92 9.13
CA GLY A 256 -10.65 30.10 9.41
C GLY A 256 -10.40 30.66 10.80
N VAL A 257 -9.24 31.25 11.00
CA VAL A 257 -8.88 32.02 12.18
C VAL A 257 -8.57 33.47 11.78
N ASP A 258 -9.11 34.46 12.52
CA ASP A 258 -8.73 35.84 12.34
C ASP A 258 -7.63 36.19 13.33
N ILE A 259 -6.48 36.63 12.80
CA ILE A 259 -5.30 37.01 13.57
C ILE A 259 -4.89 38.44 13.24
N LYS A 260 -4.55 39.21 14.28
CA LYS A 260 -4.37 40.65 14.18
C LYS A 260 -3.01 41.09 14.67
N THR A 261 -2.43 42.03 13.93
CA THR A 261 -1.30 42.88 14.31
C THR A 261 -1.63 44.33 13.99
N ARG A 262 -0.78 45.02 13.25
CA ARG A 262 -0.98 46.37 12.72
C ARG A 262 -1.35 46.34 11.24
N ALA A 263 -1.83 47.46 10.74
CA ALA A 263 -2.04 47.63 9.30
C ALA A 263 -0.71 47.57 8.54
N ASN A 264 -0.74 46.94 7.36
CA ASN A 264 0.41 46.76 6.45
C ASN A 264 1.58 45.97 7.07
N ASP A 265 1.36 45.16 8.08
CA ASP A 265 2.35 44.16 8.51
C ASP A 265 2.49 43.00 7.50
N ASN A 266 3.69 42.45 7.44
CA ASN A 266 4.01 41.39 6.50
C ASN A 266 3.25 40.11 6.82
N ILE A 267 2.49 39.64 5.82
CA ILE A 267 1.91 38.30 5.80
C ILE A 267 2.91 37.39 5.08
N VAL A 268 3.21 36.22 5.67
CA VAL A 268 4.17 35.28 5.10
C VAL A 268 3.50 33.95 4.73
N ALA A 269 4.04 33.27 3.72
CA ALA A 269 3.60 31.95 3.35
C ALA A 269 3.86 30.96 4.50
N ALA A 270 2.83 30.20 4.89
CA ALA A 270 2.92 29.25 5.98
C ALA A 270 3.80 28.03 5.66
N PHE A 271 3.82 27.61 4.40
CA PHE A 271 4.59 26.48 3.86
C PHE A 271 5.08 26.80 2.46
N ASP A 272 6.03 26.02 1.96
CA ASP A 272 6.43 26.01 0.56
C ASP A 272 5.26 25.63 -0.36
N GLY A 273 5.12 26.29 -1.52
CA GLY A 273 4.00 25.99 -2.39
C GLY A 273 3.93 26.83 -3.67
N VAL A 274 2.80 26.69 -4.35
CA VAL A 274 2.51 27.42 -5.61
C VAL A 274 1.26 28.26 -5.40
N VAL A 275 1.34 29.55 -5.77
CA VAL A 275 0.20 30.46 -5.70
C VAL A 275 -0.84 30.09 -6.75
N THR A 276 -2.05 29.73 -6.34
CA THR A 276 -3.16 29.39 -7.25
C THR A 276 -4.18 30.53 -7.39
N ARG A 277 -4.18 31.49 -6.47
CA ARG A 277 -4.98 32.71 -6.52
C ARG A 277 -4.19 33.89 -5.96
N SER A 278 -4.32 35.05 -6.60
CA SER A 278 -3.84 36.34 -6.07
C SER A 278 -4.68 37.45 -6.69
N GLY A 279 -5.55 38.05 -5.88
CA GLY A 279 -6.44 39.13 -6.29
C GLY A 279 -7.72 39.21 -5.50
N PRO A 280 -8.67 40.09 -5.90
CA PRO A 280 -9.97 40.24 -5.22
C PRO A 280 -10.80 38.93 -5.29
N TYR A 281 -11.47 38.61 -4.18
CA TYR A 281 -12.33 37.42 -4.12
C TYR A 281 -13.50 37.65 -3.15
N PHE A 282 -14.70 37.91 -3.69
CA PHE A 282 -15.96 38.16 -2.96
C PHE A 282 -15.74 38.83 -1.56
N GLY A 283 -16.32 38.25 -0.50
CA GLY A 283 -16.18 38.76 0.88
C GLY A 283 -14.76 38.72 1.45
N TYR A 284 -13.83 37.99 0.84
CA TYR A 284 -12.44 37.86 1.28
C TYR A 284 -11.56 39.08 0.97
N GLY A 285 -12.03 40.00 0.08
CA GLY A 285 -11.21 41.12 -0.39
C GLY A 285 -10.00 40.65 -1.17
N ASN A 286 -8.85 41.32 -1.04
CA ASN A 286 -7.61 40.84 -1.63
C ASN A 286 -7.19 39.55 -0.95
N CYS A 287 -7.08 38.50 -1.75
CA CYS A 287 -6.92 37.13 -1.28
C CYS A 287 -5.79 36.43 -2.04
N ILE A 288 -5.00 35.65 -1.32
CA ILE A 288 -4.01 34.74 -1.87
C ILE A 288 -4.38 33.31 -1.44
N VAL A 289 -4.27 32.37 -2.37
CA VAL A 289 -4.35 30.93 -2.08
C VAL A 289 -3.06 30.29 -2.55
N ILE A 290 -2.46 29.48 -1.67
CA ILE A 290 -1.24 28.72 -1.95
C ILE A 290 -1.58 27.24 -1.85
N LYS A 291 -1.25 26.47 -2.91
CA LYS A 291 -1.33 25.03 -2.94
C LYS A 291 -0.01 24.42 -2.53
N HIS A 292 -0.08 23.51 -1.57
CA HIS A 292 1.03 22.76 -1.02
C HIS A 292 0.96 21.29 -1.47
N ALA A 293 1.92 20.47 -1.04
CA ALA A 293 1.91 19.04 -1.30
C ALA A 293 0.64 18.33 -0.78
N TYR A 294 0.36 17.18 -1.33
CA TYR A 294 -0.63 16.19 -0.89
C TYR A 294 -2.09 16.70 -0.83
N GLY A 295 -2.39 17.86 -1.40
CA GLY A 295 -3.74 18.45 -1.42
C GLY A 295 -4.03 19.37 -0.25
N PHE A 296 -3.01 19.85 0.46
CA PHE A 296 -3.13 20.99 1.38
C PHE A 296 -3.18 22.31 0.62
N GLU A 297 -3.97 23.25 1.15
CA GLU A 297 -4.02 24.63 0.68
C GLU A 297 -4.14 25.58 1.87
N THR A 298 -3.52 26.75 1.75
CA THR A 298 -3.70 27.87 2.69
C THR A 298 -4.26 29.08 1.99
N LEU A 299 -5.18 29.78 2.67
CA LEU A 299 -5.82 30.99 2.18
C LEU A 299 -5.52 32.16 3.12
N TYR A 300 -5.16 33.27 2.52
CA TYR A 300 -4.82 34.53 3.20
C TYR A 300 -5.70 35.63 2.64
N SER A 301 -6.45 36.34 3.47
CA SER A 301 -7.39 37.37 2.98
C SER A 301 -7.41 38.66 3.77
N HIS A 302 -8.22 39.62 3.30
CA HIS A 302 -8.37 40.95 3.77
C HIS A 302 -7.12 41.84 3.58
N GLN A 303 -6.21 41.44 2.72
CA GLN A 303 -4.94 42.10 2.47
C GLN A 303 -5.13 43.52 1.91
N SER A 304 -4.29 44.47 2.33
CA SER A 304 -4.18 45.77 1.67
C SER A 304 -3.49 45.64 0.30
N LYS A 305 -2.51 44.73 0.22
CA LYS A 305 -1.75 44.47 -1.02
C LYS A 305 -1.29 43.02 -1.11
N ASN A 306 -1.51 42.39 -2.27
CA ASN A 306 -0.87 41.12 -2.62
C ASN A 306 0.47 41.38 -3.28
N LEU A 307 1.53 40.65 -2.90
CA LEU A 307 2.89 40.82 -3.38
C LEU A 307 3.38 39.68 -4.28
N VAL A 308 2.54 38.68 -4.52
CA VAL A 308 2.85 37.50 -5.34
C VAL A 308 1.80 37.31 -6.42
N LYS A 309 2.15 36.57 -7.50
CA LYS A 309 1.30 36.32 -8.69
C LYS A 309 0.89 34.85 -8.75
N VAL A 310 -0.23 34.56 -9.42
CA VAL A 310 -0.64 33.19 -9.74
C VAL A 310 0.46 32.47 -10.53
N GLY A 311 0.74 31.21 -10.19
CA GLY A 311 1.82 30.40 -10.75
C GLY A 311 3.18 30.60 -10.07
N GLN A 312 3.34 31.61 -9.22
CA GLN A 312 4.60 31.85 -8.51
C GLN A 312 4.82 30.77 -7.45
N LYS A 313 6.04 30.17 -7.45
CA LYS A 313 6.52 29.37 -6.32
C LYS A 313 6.92 30.27 -5.18
N VAL A 314 6.53 29.92 -3.96
CA VAL A 314 6.88 30.63 -2.74
C VAL A 314 7.47 29.67 -1.73
N LYS A 315 8.36 30.19 -0.88
CA LYS A 315 8.96 29.46 0.24
C LYS A 315 8.29 29.85 1.56
N ALA A 316 8.29 28.93 2.50
CA ALA A 316 7.85 29.22 3.88
C ALA A 316 8.58 30.47 4.41
N GLY A 317 7.84 31.34 5.09
CA GLY A 317 8.38 32.62 5.59
C GLY A 317 8.56 33.73 4.53
N GLN A 318 8.38 33.44 3.24
CA GLN A 318 8.40 34.47 2.21
C GLN A 318 7.24 35.44 2.39
N VAL A 319 7.49 36.74 2.32
CA VAL A 319 6.44 37.78 2.37
C VAL A 319 5.59 37.67 1.10
N ILE A 320 4.29 37.50 1.26
CA ILE A 320 3.32 37.29 0.16
C ILE A 320 2.31 38.43 0.04
N GLY A 321 2.10 39.20 1.11
CA GLY A 321 1.16 40.30 1.13
C GLY A 321 1.27 41.14 2.40
N LEU A 322 0.41 42.14 2.51
CA LEU A 322 0.34 43.05 3.65
C LEU A 322 -1.05 43.01 4.28
N THR A 323 -1.12 43.05 5.61
CA THR A 323 -2.38 43.12 6.35
C THR A 323 -3.20 44.33 5.95
N GLY A 324 -4.52 44.18 5.95
CA GLY A 324 -5.44 45.24 5.59
C GLY A 324 -6.86 44.99 6.05
N ARG A 325 -7.82 45.68 5.39
CA ARG A 325 -9.23 45.67 5.73
C ARG A 325 -10.11 45.56 4.47
N THR A 326 -9.64 44.88 3.45
CA THR A 326 -10.42 44.72 2.20
C THR A 326 -11.52 43.66 2.35
N GLY A 327 -12.52 43.70 1.47
CA GLY A 327 -13.66 42.80 1.52
C GLY A 327 -14.63 43.13 2.68
N ARG A 328 -15.05 42.10 3.42
CA ARG A 328 -16.02 42.23 4.53
C ARG A 328 -15.37 42.50 5.89
N ALA A 329 -14.07 42.75 5.93
CA ALA A 329 -13.36 43.02 7.17
C ALA A 329 -13.80 44.37 7.79
N THR A 330 -14.08 44.37 9.09
CA THR A 330 -14.45 45.58 9.84
C THR A 330 -13.23 46.24 10.52
N THR A 331 -12.16 45.48 10.73
CA THR A 331 -10.88 45.93 11.27
C THR A 331 -9.73 45.31 10.48
N GLU A 332 -8.53 45.90 10.59
CA GLU A 332 -7.31 45.27 10.01
C GLU A 332 -7.03 43.94 10.70
N HIS A 333 -6.92 42.87 9.87
CA HIS A 333 -6.54 41.54 10.35
C HIS A 333 -6.19 40.65 9.14
N LEU A 334 -5.54 39.53 9.38
CA LEU A 334 -5.45 38.43 8.45
C LEU A 334 -6.51 37.37 8.79
N HIS A 335 -7.41 37.07 7.86
CA HIS A 335 -8.21 35.86 7.92
C HIS A 335 -7.44 34.74 7.25
N PHE A 336 -7.13 33.69 8.00
CA PHE A 336 -6.29 32.57 7.58
C PHE A 336 -7.07 31.27 7.62
N GLU A 337 -7.11 30.56 6.49
CA GLU A 337 -7.72 29.22 6.38
C GLU A 337 -6.66 28.18 6.02
N VAL A 338 -6.88 26.95 6.48
CA VAL A 338 -6.19 25.74 6.02
C VAL A 338 -7.25 24.79 5.49
N SER A 339 -6.98 24.17 4.36
CA SER A 339 -7.82 23.10 3.81
C SER A 339 -6.99 21.90 3.39
N PHE A 340 -7.62 20.74 3.39
CA PHE A 340 -7.06 19.49 2.89
C PHE A 340 -8.07 18.82 1.94
N LYS A 341 -7.67 18.60 0.69
CA LYS A 341 -8.55 18.06 -0.38
C LYS A 341 -9.90 18.78 -0.45
N GLY A 342 -9.88 20.11 -0.40
CA GLY A 342 -11.07 20.96 -0.47
C GLY A 342 -11.91 21.02 0.81
N ARG A 343 -11.56 20.30 1.86
CA ARG A 343 -12.22 20.38 3.17
C ARG A 343 -11.50 21.38 4.08
N ARG A 344 -12.23 22.34 4.59
CA ARG A 344 -11.71 23.32 5.56
C ARG A 344 -11.38 22.65 6.88
N LEU A 345 -10.25 23.02 7.44
CA LEU A 345 -9.74 22.54 8.72
C LEU A 345 -9.70 23.67 9.73
N ASN A 346 -9.83 23.31 11.00
CA ASN A 346 -9.46 24.24 12.06
C ASN A 346 -7.93 24.47 12.00
N PRO A 347 -7.45 25.72 11.73
CA PRO A 347 -6.02 25.99 11.67
C PRO A 347 -5.27 25.63 12.97
N ALA A 348 -5.97 25.58 14.12
CA ALA A 348 -5.41 25.12 15.38
C ALA A 348 -5.06 23.61 15.40
N VAL A 349 -5.45 22.84 14.40
CA VAL A 349 -4.95 21.45 14.23
C VAL A 349 -3.49 21.46 13.80
N ILE A 350 -3.08 22.44 13.00
CA ILE A 350 -1.74 22.59 12.43
C ILE A 350 -0.88 23.49 13.34
N PHE A 351 -1.39 24.65 13.78
CA PHE A 351 -0.65 25.65 14.51
C PHE A 351 -1.13 25.81 15.96
N ASP A 352 -0.19 25.87 16.89
CA ASP A 352 -0.41 26.47 18.21
C ASP A 352 -0.40 28.01 18.07
N HIS A 353 -1.58 28.63 18.10
CA HIS A 353 -1.74 30.05 17.90
C HIS A 353 -1.17 30.89 19.08
N THR A 354 -0.99 30.30 20.25
CA THR A 354 -0.40 30.97 21.42
C THR A 354 1.12 31.01 21.29
N LYS A 355 1.72 29.85 21.01
CA LYS A 355 3.18 29.69 20.83
C LYS A 355 3.67 30.11 19.45
N LYS A 356 2.76 30.26 18.47
CA LYS A 356 3.05 30.55 17.06
C LYS A 356 4.02 29.58 16.44
N CYS A 357 3.81 28.29 16.73
CA CYS A 357 4.58 27.17 16.18
C CYS A 357 3.64 26.09 15.64
N LEU A 358 4.20 25.12 14.94
CA LEU A 358 3.46 23.90 14.61
C LEU A 358 3.14 23.12 15.88
N ASN A 359 2.02 22.43 15.88
CA ASN A 359 1.68 21.48 16.93
C ASN A 359 2.63 20.27 16.88
N ALA A 360 3.16 19.87 18.05
CA ALA A 360 4.00 18.66 18.17
C ALA A 360 3.10 17.40 18.13
N LYS A 361 2.67 17.00 16.93
CA LYS A 361 1.84 15.81 16.73
C LYS A 361 1.93 15.23 15.33
N VAL A 362 1.56 13.96 15.23
CA VAL A 362 1.41 13.23 13.97
C VAL A 362 -0.07 13.22 13.59
N LEU A 363 -0.40 13.73 12.41
CA LEU A 363 -1.75 13.71 11.85
C LEU A 363 -1.93 12.48 10.96
N THR A 364 -3.05 11.80 11.07
CA THR A 364 -3.47 10.75 10.12
C THR A 364 -4.44 11.36 9.12
N LEU A 365 -4.03 11.37 7.86
CA LEU A 365 -4.73 12.01 6.74
C LEU A 365 -5.37 10.95 5.85
N GLY A 366 -6.68 11.06 5.59
CA GLY A 366 -7.45 10.13 4.77
C GLY A 366 -7.57 10.54 3.31
N LYS A 367 -7.62 9.57 2.40
CA LYS A 367 -7.86 9.79 0.96
C LYS A 367 -9.18 10.55 0.69
N ASN A 368 -10.15 10.41 1.59
CA ASN A 368 -11.44 11.10 1.58
C ASN A 368 -11.39 12.54 2.16
N GLY A 369 -10.21 13.04 2.53
CA GLY A 369 -10.03 14.36 3.15
C GLY A 369 -10.29 14.39 4.67
N SER A 370 -10.41 13.23 5.34
CA SER A 370 -10.47 13.18 6.81
C SER A 370 -9.10 13.46 7.43
N ILE A 371 -9.09 14.02 8.64
CA ILE A 371 -7.90 14.22 9.48
C ILE A 371 -8.23 13.80 10.91
N ASN A 372 -7.34 12.97 11.51
CA ASN A 372 -7.37 12.50 12.88
C ASN A 372 -6.02 12.70 13.55
#